data_67e4717ca75e495bf598bbe330a7788f
#
_entry.id   67e4717ca75e495bf598bbe330a7788f
#
_cell.length_a   1.000
_cell.length_b   1.000
_cell.length_c   1.000
_cell.angle_alpha   90.00
_cell.angle_beta   90.00
_cell.angle_gamma   90.00
#
_symmetry.space_group_name_H-M   'P 1'
#
loop_
_entity.id
_entity.type
_entity.pdbx_description
1 polymer ?
#
loop_
_entity_poly.entity_id
_entity_poly.type
_entity_poly.pdbx_seq_one_letter_code
_entity_poly.pdbx_strand_id
1 'polypeptide(L)'
;MTENQSKPPTETAQGKPFERNRYTADCMIAAWGEGYFPYLYQRRPDPNYDPVAGGIMAWDVYREMWGSTGEFVIDGNLKSVEYADRLKTITVPTLISVGDHDLSAPSLSREMHALIKGSKLVVLPESGHMTFVDQPKLFLDSVLDFLKR
;
A
#
# COMPACT_ATOMS: atom_id res chain seq x y z
N MET A 1 1.71 29.83 -20.39
CA MET A 1 2.06 28.59 -19.66
C MET A 1 1.06 27.54 -20.10
N THR A 2 1.44 26.68 -21.01
CA THR A 2 0.57 25.63 -21.55
C THR A 2 0.67 24.43 -20.62
N GLU A 3 -0.42 24.12 -19.93
CA GLU A 3 -0.59 22.86 -19.19
C GLU A 3 -0.42 21.69 -20.19
N ASN A 4 0.69 21.01 -20.05
CA ASN A 4 0.93 19.75 -20.73
C ASN A 4 0.15 18.66 -19.95
N GLN A 5 -1.16 18.60 -20.17
CA GLN A 5 -1.96 17.46 -19.74
C GLN A 5 -1.53 16.27 -20.60
N SER A 6 -0.61 15.47 -20.08
CA SER A 6 -0.25 14.21 -20.70
C SER A 6 -1.50 13.35 -20.82
N LYS A 7 -1.91 13.13 -22.07
CA LYS A 7 -3.06 12.27 -22.38
C LYS A 7 -2.77 10.88 -21.79
N PRO A 8 -3.72 10.29 -21.04
CA PRO A 8 -3.50 8.97 -20.49
C PRO A 8 -3.13 7.97 -21.60
N PRO A 9 -2.29 6.99 -21.32
CA PRO A 9 -1.90 6.00 -22.31
C PRO A 9 -3.14 5.30 -22.87
N THR A 10 -3.13 5.06 -24.16
CA THR A 10 -4.25 4.41 -24.88
C THR A 10 -4.05 2.91 -25.06
N GLU A 11 -2.87 2.41 -24.69
CA GLU A 11 -2.48 1.00 -24.80
C GLU A 11 -1.77 0.53 -23.55
N THR A 12 -1.91 -0.77 -23.23
CA THR A 12 -1.13 -1.44 -22.20
C THR A 12 0.34 -1.59 -22.61
N ALA A 13 1.23 -1.93 -21.68
CA ALA A 13 2.63 -2.25 -21.97
C ALA A 13 2.79 -3.39 -23.00
N GLN A 14 1.75 -4.23 -23.18
CA GLN A 14 1.70 -5.30 -24.18
C GLN A 14 1.05 -4.86 -25.51
N GLY A 15 0.84 -3.56 -25.74
CA GLY A 15 0.26 -3.00 -26.97
C GLY A 15 -1.23 -3.28 -27.17
N LYS A 16 -1.96 -3.64 -26.12
CA LYS A 16 -3.41 -3.82 -26.20
C LYS A 16 -4.14 -2.52 -25.89
N PRO A 17 -5.27 -2.22 -26.56
CA PRO A 17 -6.06 -1.03 -26.25
C PRO A 17 -6.60 -1.06 -24.82
N PHE A 18 -6.57 0.08 -24.12
CA PHE A 18 -7.30 0.24 -22.87
C PHE A 18 -8.81 0.25 -23.15
N GLU A 19 -9.50 -0.78 -22.69
CA GLU A 19 -10.98 -0.75 -22.67
C GLU A 19 -11.44 0.14 -21.52
N ARG A 20 -11.93 1.34 -21.84
CA ARG A 20 -12.29 2.40 -20.86
C ARG A 20 -13.27 1.99 -19.76
N ASN A 21 -14.03 0.93 -19.95
CA ASN A 21 -15.07 0.48 -19.04
C ASN A 21 -14.80 -0.90 -18.42
N ARG A 22 -13.63 -1.46 -18.63
CA ARG A 22 -13.24 -2.74 -18.04
C ARG A 22 -11.99 -2.57 -17.20
N TYR A 23 -12.17 -2.68 -15.91
CA TYR A 23 -11.10 -2.95 -14.99
C TYR A 23 -10.49 -4.31 -15.36
N THR A 24 -9.29 -4.31 -15.91
CA THR A 24 -8.56 -5.52 -16.22
C THR A 24 -7.35 -5.63 -15.30
N ALA A 25 -6.97 -6.87 -14.97
CA ALA A 25 -5.74 -7.15 -14.25
C ALA A 25 -4.53 -6.48 -14.92
N ASP A 26 -4.49 -6.49 -16.26
CA ASP A 26 -3.41 -5.86 -17.03
C ASP A 26 -3.28 -4.35 -16.78
N CYS A 27 -4.40 -3.63 -16.67
CA CYS A 27 -4.38 -2.18 -16.37
C CYS A 27 -3.84 -1.90 -14.97
N MET A 28 -4.19 -2.73 -13.99
CA MET A 28 -3.69 -2.61 -12.62
C MET A 28 -2.20 -2.92 -12.53
N ILE A 29 -1.78 -3.99 -13.18
CA ILE A 29 -0.37 -4.39 -13.24
C ILE A 29 0.47 -3.27 -13.86
N ALA A 30 -0.01 -2.65 -14.96
CA ALA A 30 0.66 -1.53 -15.57
C ALA A 30 0.72 -0.30 -14.64
N ALA A 31 -0.40 0.06 -14.02
CA ALA A 31 -0.46 1.19 -13.09
C ALA A 31 0.44 0.97 -11.87
N TRP A 32 0.45 -0.23 -11.32
CA TRP A 32 1.33 -0.58 -10.21
C TRP A 32 2.79 -0.60 -10.61
N GLY A 33 3.13 -1.29 -11.72
CA GLY A 33 4.51 -1.47 -12.15
C GLY A 33 5.18 -0.20 -12.64
N GLU A 34 4.46 0.67 -13.35
CA GLU A 34 5.02 1.87 -13.98
C GLU A 34 4.93 3.13 -13.09
N GLY A 35 3.94 3.21 -12.19
CA GLY A 35 3.69 4.41 -11.41
C GLY A 35 3.71 4.24 -9.91
N TYR A 36 3.05 3.21 -9.40
CA TYR A 36 2.79 3.09 -7.98
C TYR A 36 3.95 2.48 -7.20
N PHE A 37 4.39 1.27 -7.58
CA PHE A 37 5.45 0.58 -6.85
C PHE A 37 6.80 1.28 -6.87
N PRO A 38 7.26 1.81 -8.03
CA PRO A 38 8.58 2.45 -8.08
C PRO A 38 8.67 3.77 -7.33
N TYR A 39 7.53 4.45 -7.09
CA TYR A 39 7.56 5.83 -6.59
C TYR A 39 6.86 6.04 -5.26
N LEU A 40 5.81 5.28 -5.00
CA LEU A 40 4.97 5.49 -3.81
C LEU A 40 5.06 4.34 -2.80
N TYR A 41 5.32 3.15 -3.29
CA TYR A 41 5.30 1.96 -2.45
C TYR A 41 6.63 1.65 -1.81
N GLN A 42 7.73 1.90 -2.53
CA GLN A 42 9.09 1.74 -2.06
C GLN A 42 9.87 3.04 -2.22
N ARG A 43 10.62 3.44 -1.21
CA ARG A 43 11.48 4.62 -1.28
C ARG A 43 12.72 4.37 -2.14
N ARG A 44 13.17 3.12 -2.17
CA ARG A 44 14.30 2.64 -2.98
C ARG A 44 13.82 1.53 -3.90
N PRO A 45 13.25 1.90 -5.06
CA PRO A 45 12.74 0.89 -5.98
C PRO A 45 13.88 -0.04 -6.42
N ASP A 46 13.66 -1.34 -6.25
CA ASP A 46 14.50 -2.36 -6.88
C ASP A 46 14.07 -2.48 -8.35
N PRO A 47 14.96 -2.17 -9.31
CA PRO A 47 14.63 -2.29 -10.73
C PRO A 47 14.31 -3.73 -11.17
N ASN A 48 14.66 -4.71 -10.35
CA ASN A 48 14.33 -6.12 -10.59
C ASN A 48 13.07 -6.57 -9.83
N TYR A 49 12.46 -5.68 -9.04
CA TYR A 49 11.25 -6.00 -8.31
C TYR A 49 10.07 -6.12 -9.29
N ASP A 50 9.57 -7.33 -9.43
CA ASP A 50 8.31 -7.61 -10.12
C ASP A 50 7.23 -7.85 -9.07
N PRO A 51 6.27 -6.94 -8.90
CA PRO A 51 5.21 -7.09 -7.93
C PRO A 51 4.29 -8.29 -8.20
N VAL A 52 4.39 -8.87 -9.40
CA VAL A 52 3.53 -9.98 -9.86
C VAL A 52 4.28 -11.31 -9.90
N ALA A 53 5.60 -11.30 -9.96
CA ALA A 53 6.42 -12.53 -10.10
C ALA A 53 6.32 -13.49 -8.91
N GLY A 54 5.88 -13.03 -7.77
CA GLY A 54 5.82 -13.81 -6.52
C GLY A 54 4.45 -14.32 -6.13
N GLY A 55 3.37 -13.98 -6.82
CA GLY A 55 2.04 -14.30 -6.32
C GLY A 55 0.94 -14.34 -7.36
N ILE A 56 0.02 -15.28 -7.16
CA ILE A 56 -1.27 -15.27 -7.85
C ILE A 56 -2.19 -14.35 -7.06
N MET A 57 -2.53 -13.20 -7.62
CA MET A 57 -3.55 -12.33 -7.04
C MET A 57 -4.91 -13.03 -7.11
N ALA A 58 -5.59 -13.11 -5.97
CA ALA A 58 -6.98 -13.59 -5.92
C ALA A 58 -7.94 -12.49 -6.43
N TRP A 59 -8.00 -12.34 -7.74
CA TRP A 59 -8.70 -11.22 -8.39
C TRP A 59 -10.18 -11.12 -8.02
N ASP A 60 -10.86 -12.25 -7.80
CA ASP A 60 -12.28 -12.23 -7.42
C ASP A 60 -12.44 -11.64 -6.01
N VAL A 61 -11.59 -12.04 -5.06
CA VAL A 61 -11.56 -11.47 -3.71
C VAL A 61 -11.18 -9.99 -3.75
N TYR A 62 -10.16 -9.64 -4.54
CA TYR A 62 -9.72 -8.26 -4.70
C TYR A 62 -10.85 -7.37 -5.21
N ARG A 63 -11.57 -7.79 -6.24
CA ARG A 63 -12.70 -7.05 -6.81
C ARG A 63 -13.88 -6.94 -5.85
N GLU A 64 -14.17 -7.99 -5.10
CA GLU A 64 -15.22 -7.94 -4.09
C GLU A 64 -14.88 -6.92 -3.00
N MET A 65 -13.63 -6.85 -2.57
CA MET A 65 -13.17 -5.94 -1.51
C MET A 65 -13.08 -4.50 -2.01
N TRP A 66 -12.34 -4.27 -3.09
CA TRP A 66 -12.00 -2.93 -3.58
C TRP A 66 -12.99 -2.40 -4.61
N GLY A 67 -13.63 -3.29 -5.39
CA GLY A 67 -14.58 -2.94 -6.43
C GLY A 67 -14.00 -2.92 -7.83
N SER A 68 -14.67 -2.18 -8.72
CA SER A 68 -14.40 -2.23 -10.16
C SER A 68 -13.15 -1.46 -10.58
N THR A 69 -12.74 -0.47 -9.80
CA THR A 69 -11.62 0.44 -10.09
C THR A 69 -10.41 0.22 -9.18
N GLY A 70 -10.48 -0.78 -8.29
CA GLY A 70 -9.41 -1.14 -7.39
C GLY A 70 -9.22 -0.14 -6.23
N GLU A 71 -8.05 -0.18 -5.61
CA GLU A 71 -7.75 0.60 -4.41
C GLU A 71 -7.72 2.13 -4.59
N PHE A 72 -7.71 2.61 -5.82
CA PHE A 72 -7.71 4.05 -6.09
C PHE A 72 -9.11 4.68 -5.95
N VAL A 73 -10.17 3.91 -6.15
CA VAL A 73 -11.56 4.34 -5.91
C VAL A 73 -12.32 3.15 -5.35
N ILE A 74 -12.50 3.13 -4.04
CA ILE A 74 -13.11 2.00 -3.34
C ILE A 74 -14.62 2.03 -3.55
N ASP A 75 -15.13 1.15 -4.39
CA ASP A 75 -16.57 0.95 -4.65
C ASP A 75 -17.06 -0.48 -4.30
N GLY A 76 -16.16 -1.35 -3.84
CA GLY A 76 -16.46 -2.67 -3.31
C GLY A 76 -16.98 -2.67 -1.87
N ASN A 77 -16.93 -3.84 -1.21
CA ASN A 77 -17.47 -4.00 0.13
C ASN A 77 -16.67 -3.26 1.22
N LEU A 78 -15.40 -2.86 0.94
CA LEU A 78 -14.60 -2.02 1.82
C LEU A 78 -15.09 -0.56 1.89
N LYS A 79 -15.94 -0.11 0.96
CA LYS A 79 -16.44 1.26 0.88
C LYS A 79 -17.06 1.77 2.20
N SER A 80 -17.71 0.89 2.93
CA SER A 80 -18.44 1.22 4.16
C SER A 80 -17.76 0.67 5.42
N VAL A 81 -16.51 0.19 5.29
CA VAL A 81 -15.78 -0.37 6.42
C VAL A 81 -15.17 0.77 7.25
N GLU A 82 -15.55 0.84 8.53
CA GLU A 82 -14.97 1.74 9.51
C GLU A 82 -14.76 1.01 10.83
N TYR A 83 -13.49 0.91 11.23
CA TYR A 83 -13.11 0.17 12.43
C TYR A 83 -12.28 0.99 13.43
N ALA A 84 -12.09 2.29 13.21
CA ALA A 84 -11.28 3.14 14.08
C ALA A 84 -11.70 3.05 15.55
N ASP A 85 -13.00 3.07 15.82
CA ASP A 85 -13.52 2.96 17.18
C ASP A 85 -13.21 1.62 17.86
N ARG A 86 -13.04 0.55 17.07
CA ARG A 86 -12.70 -0.77 17.58
C ARG A 86 -11.24 -0.90 17.97
N LEU A 87 -10.36 -0.03 17.50
CA LEU A 87 -8.93 -0.05 17.88
C LEU A 87 -8.74 0.08 19.39
N LYS A 88 -9.62 0.81 20.06
CA LYS A 88 -9.61 0.96 21.54
C LYS A 88 -9.84 -0.34 22.31
N THR A 89 -10.39 -1.36 21.64
CA THR A 89 -10.66 -2.68 22.26
C THR A 89 -9.49 -3.65 22.13
N ILE A 90 -8.43 -3.28 21.43
CA ILE A 90 -7.23 -4.10 21.30
C ILE A 90 -6.47 -4.09 22.64
N THR A 91 -6.32 -5.27 23.24
CA THR A 91 -5.65 -5.46 24.53
C THR A 91 -4.35 -6.24 24.43
N VAL A 92 -4.08 -6.83 23.27
CA VAL A 92 -2.85 -7.59 23.02
C VAL A 92 -1.67 -6.64 22.78
N PRO A 93 -0.43 -7.04 23.12
CA PRO A 93 0.75 -6.26 22.78
C PRO A 93 0.77 -5.97 21.26
N THR A 94 0.92 -4.71 20.90
CA THR A 94 0.82 -4.25 19.51
C THR A 94 2.02 -3.40 19.14
N LEU A 95 2.70 -3.76 18.05
CA LEU A 95 3.71 -2.94 17.40
C LEU A 95 3.11 -2.37 16.10
N ILE A 96 3.23 -1.08 15.91
CA ILE A 96 2.88 -0.36 14.69
C ILE A 96 4.18 0.12 14.06
N SER A 97 4.44 -0.25 12.81
CA SER A 97 5.58 0.25 12.04
C SER A 97 5.09 0.93 10.78
N VAL A 98 5.69 2.06 10.44
CA VAL A 98 5.34 2.86 9.25
C VAL A 98 6.59 3.54 8.71
N GLY A 99 6.69 3.68 7.39
CA GLY A 99 7.71 4.50 6.77
C GLY A 99 7.39 5.99 6.90
N ASP A 100 8.40 6.85 6.97
CA ASP A 100 8.20 8.32 7.03
C ASP A 100 7.69 8.90 5.70
N HIS A 101 7.83 8.15 4.61
CA HIS A 101 7.32 8.44 3.26
C HIS A 101 6.22 7.49 2.81
N ASP A 102 5.56 6.82 3.77
CA ASP A 102 4.47 5.90 3.46
C ASP A 102 3.28 6.64 2.82
N LEU A 103 2.70 6.05 1.80
CA LEU A 103 1.47 6.54 1.17
C LEU A 103 0.28 6.55 2.15
N SER A 104 0.26 5.60 3.09
CA SER A 104 -0.63 5.63 4.26
C SER A 104 -0.02 6.54 5.32
N ALA A 105 -0.18 7.84 5.15
CA ALA A 105 0.52 8.88 5.89
C ALA A 105 0.83 8.52 7.36
N PRO A 106 2.05 8.77 7.86
CA PRO A 106 2.44 8.43 9.24
C PRO A 106 1.52 9.02 10.32
N SER A 107 0.74 10.06 9.98
CA SER A 107 -0.32 10.60 10.85
C SER A 107 -1.37 9.57 11.21
N LEU A 108 -1.80 8.72 10.26
CA LEU A 108 -2.78 7.66 10.51
C LEU A 108 -2.23 6.62 11.49
N SER A 109 -0.96 6.25 11.36
CA SER A 109 -0.30 5.35 12.30
C SER A 109 -0.17 5.95 13.71
N ARG A 110 0.01 7.28 13.82
CA ARG A 110 -0.02 7.99 15.12
C ARG A 110 -1.42 7.98 15.74
N GLU A 111 -2.45 8.16 14.94
CA GLU A 111 -3.85 8.05 15.40
C GLU A 111 -4.17 6.62 15.89
N MET A 112 -3.77 5.60 15.14
CA MET A 112 -3.88 4.20 15.59
C MET A 112 -3.16 3.97 16.91
N HIS A 113 -1.93 4.47 17.03
CA HIS A 113 -1.15 4.39 18.28
C HIS A 113 -1.85 5.07 19.46
N ALA A 114 -2.46 6.22 19.23
CA ALA A 114 -3.21 6.93 20.27
C ALA A 114 -4.47 6.16 20.72
N LEU A 115 -5.07 5.39 19.81
CA LEU A 115 -6.27 4.60 20.10
C LEU A 115 -5.96 3.24 20.74
N ILE A 116 -4.85 2.60 20.40
CA ILE A 116 -4.46 1.27 20.92
C ILE A 116 -3.60 1.46 22.17
N LYS A 117 -4.22 1.31 23.33
CA LYS A 117 -3.53 1.49 24.63
C LYS A 117 -2.35 0.52 24.78
N GLY A 118 -1.17 1.05 25.05
CA GLY A 118 0.04 0.26 25.25
C GLY A 118 0.71 -0.24 23.97
N SER A 119 0.24 0.18 22.81
CA SER A 119 0.96 -0.07 21.56
C SER A 119 2.31 0.64 21.53
N LYS A 120 3.21 0.17 20.67
CA LYS A 120 4.48 0.83 20.34
C LYS A 120 4.44 1.28 18.89
N LEU A 121 4.80 2.53 18.63
CA LEU A 121 4.93 3.06 17.26
C LEU A 121 6.39 3.23 16.91
N VAL A 122 6.77 2.76 15.73
CA VAL A 122 8.09 2.98 15.12
C VAL A 122 7.89 3.59 13.75
N VAL A 123 8.48 4.76 13.53
CA VAL A 123 8.54 5.40 12.22
C VAL A 123 9.95 5.15 11.65
N LEU A 124 10.02 4.48 10.51
CA LEU A 124 11.28 4.14 9.86
C LEU A 124 11.67 5.24 8.87
N PRO A 125 12.87 5.82 9.01
CA PRO A 125 13.32 6.89 8.13
C PRO A 125 13.62 6.37 6.73
N GLU A 126 13.45 7.24 5.71
CA GLU A 126 13.72 6.93 4.30
C GLU A 126 13.01 5.64 3.83
N SER A 127 11.78 5.44 4.25
CA SER A 127 10.98 4.26 3.96
C SER A 127 9.58 4.61 3.47
N GLY A 128 9.13 3.93 2.44
CA GLY A 128 7.75 3.93 1.96
C GLY A 128 6.90 2.87 2.66
N HIS A 129 5.91 2.35 1.94
CA HIS A 129 4.99 1.34 2.46
C HIS A 129 5.67 -0.01 2.76
N MET A 130 6.68 -0.36 1.98
CA MET A 130 7.45 -1.60 2.13
C MET A 130 8.62 -1.42 3.10
N THR A 131 8.32 -1.13 4.36
CA THR A 131 9.33 -0.82 5.38
C THR A 131 10.41 -1.90 5.54
N PHE A 132 10.04 -3.17 5.39
CA PHE A 132 10.95 -4.31 5.47
C PHE A 132 11.86 -4.45 4.22
N VAL A 133 11.52 -3.81 3.11
CA VAL A 133 12.36 -3.71 1.91
C VAL A 133 13.28 -2.52 1.99
N ASP A 134 12.73 -1.34 2.31
CA ASP A 134 13.48 -0.09 2.36
C ASP A 134 14.47 -0.04 3.53
N GLN A 135 14.05 -0.55 4.69
CA GLN A 135 14.83 -0.50 5.94
C GLN A 135 14.87 -1.88 6.65
N PRO A 136 15.37 -2.94 6.01
CA PRO A 136 15.28 -4.31 6.51
C PRO A 136 15.89 -4.49 7.90
N LYS A 137 17.03 -3.84 8.15
CA LYS A 137 17.69 -3.96 9.46
C LYS A 137 16.90 -3.26 10.55
N LEU A 138 16.49 -2.01 10.34
CA LEU A 138 15.74 -1.24 11.34
C LEU A 138 14.37 -1.88 11.62
N PHE A 139 13.72 -2.38 10.58
CA PHE A 139 12.46 -3.12 10.71
C PHE A 139 12.65 -4.36 11.59
N LEU A 140 13.63 -5.21 11.25
CA LEU A 140 13.89 -6.44 11.98
C LEU A 140 14.28 -6.17 13.45
N ASP A 141 15.17 -5.20 13.69
CA ASP A 141 15.58 -4.81 15.04
C ASP A 141 14.36 -4.37 15.88
N SER A 142 13.45 -3.58 15.29
CA SER A 142 12.23 -3.11 15.94
C SER A 142 11.29 -4.26 16.32
N VAL A 143 11.13 -5.23 15.44
CA VAL A 143 10.31 -6.43 15.68
C VAL A 143 10.93 -7.30 16.77
N LEU A 144 12.24 -7.58 16.68
CA LEU A 144 12.95 -8.40 17.65
C LEU A 144 12.94 -7.77 19.06
N ASP A 145 13.12 -6.46 19.14
CA ASP A 145 13.02 -5.73 20.42
C ASP A 145 11.60 -5.79 21.00
N PHE A 146 10.60 -5.76 20.15
CA PHE A 146 9.22 -5.88 20.60
C PHE A 146 8.93 -7.31 21.13
N LEU A 147 9.43 -8.34 20.47
CA LEU A 147 9.18 -9.74 20.84
C LEU A 147 9.97 -10.23 22.07
N LYS A 148 11.03 -9.53 22.46
CA LYS A 148 11.84 -9.87 23.66
C LYS A 148 11.22 -9.44 25.00
N ARG A 149 10.05 -8.82 24.99
CA ARG A 149 9.38 -8.27 26.17
C ARG A 149 8.54 -9.27 26.93
#